data_8942d05c48054906022f137a65195664
#
_entry.id   8942d05c48054906022f137a65195664
#
_cell.length_a   1.000
_cell.length_b   1.000
_cell.length_c   1.000
_cell.angle_alpha   90.00
_cell.angle_beta   90.00
_cell.angle_gamma   90.00
#
_symmetry.space_group_name_H-M   'P 1'
#
loop_
_entity.id
_entity.type
_entity.pdbx_description
1 polymer ?
#
loop_
_entity_poly.entity_id
_entity_poly.type
_entity_poly.pdbx_seq_one_letter_code
_entity_poly.pdbx_strand_id
1 'polypeptide(L)'
;MTETMTPISLTDYAALLDQEVGVSRWFDITQEQIDQFAACTGDRQYIHTDPDRAKTTPFEGTIAHGFLTLAMLSEMLADLPPLA
;
A
#
# COMPACT_ATOMS: atom_id res chain seq x y z
N MET A 1 -2.48 1.09 -16.13
CA MET A 1 -3.85 1.51 -15.83
C MET A 1 -4.65 0.32 -15.34
N THR A 2 -5.37 0.49 -14.27
CA THR A 2 -6.17 -0.60 -13.69
C THR A 2 -7.47 -0.78 -14.47
N GLU A 3 -7.79 -2.02 -14.81
CA GLU A 3 -9.07 -2.33 -15.45
C GLU A 3 -10.21 -2.10 -14.45
N THR A 4 -11.34 -1.62 -14.97
CA THR A 4 -12.54 -1.48 -14.17
C THR A 4 -13.16 -2.86 -13.93
N MET A 5 -13.25 -3.26 -12.67
CA MET A 5 -13.89 -4.51 -12.31
C MET A 5 -15.41 -4.38 -12.36
N THR A 6 -16.09 -5.46 -12.74
CA THR A 6 -17.55 -5.50 -12.71
C THR A 6 -18.04 -5.40 -11.26
N PRO A 7 -18.93 -4.44 -10.96
CA PRO A 7 -19.52 -4.36 -9.62
C PRO A 7 -20.29 -5.62 -9.26
N ILE A 8 -20.27 -5.99 -7.98
CA ILE A 8 -21.05 -7.13 -7.48
C ILE A 8 -22.02 -6.67 -6.41
N SER A 9 -23.14 -7.37 -6.33
CA SER A 9 -24.15 -7.09 -5.32
C SER A 9 -23.65 -7.46 -3.92
N LEU A 10 -24.24 -6.87 -2.90
CA LEU A 10 -23.93 -7.22 -1.52
C LEU A 10 -24.20 -8.71 -1.24
N THR A 11 -25.28 -9.24 -1.79
CA THR A 11 -25.64 -10.65 -1.65
C THR A 11 -24.56 -11.57 -2.24
N ASP A 12 -24.11 -11.26 -3.46
CA ASP A 12 -23.07 -12.05 -4.12
C ASP A 12 -21.73 -11.89 -3.40
N TYR A 13 -21.45 -10.70 -2.87
CA TYR A 13 -20.23 -10.45 -2.11
C TYR A 13 -20.22 -11.27 -0.81
N ALA A 14 -21.34 -11.32 -0.12
CA ALA A 14 -21.48 -12.10 1.11
C ALA A 14 -21.28 -13.61 0.86
N ALA A 15 -21.65 -14.09 -0.32
CA ALA A 15 -21.45 -15.49 -0.71
C ALA A 15 -19.97 -15.84 -0.88
N LEU A 16 -19.07 -14.84 -0.98
CA LEU A 16 -17.62 -15.04 -1.10
C LEU A 16 -16.92 -15.11 0.26
N LEU A 17 -17.68 -15.18 1.35
CA LEU A 17 -17.11 -15.27 2.68
C LEU A 17 -16.08 -16.40 2.75
N ASP A 18 -14.93 -16.12 3.36
CA ASP A 18 -13.79 -17.04 3.48
C ASP A 18 -13.15 -17.43 2.15
N GLN A 19 -13.48 -16.73 1.07
CA GLN A 19 -12.86 -16.94 -0.24
C GLN A 19 -12.03 -15.74 -0.64
N GLU A 20 -11.00 -15.96 -1.47
CA GLU A 20 -10.23 -14.90 -2.09
C GLU A 20 -11.10 -14.19 -3.13
N VAL A 21 -11.31 -12.89 -2.96
CA VAL A 21 -12.15 -12.10 -3.88
C VAL A 21 -11.34 -11.44 -4.99
N GLY A 22 -10.02 -11.45 -4.87
CA GLY A 22 -9.12 -10.89 -5.86
C GLY A 22 -7.74 -10.65 -5.28
N VAL A 23 -6.82 -10.30 -6.14
CA VAL A 23 -5.43 -9.94 -5.75
C VAL A 23 -5.09 -8.65 -6.48
N SER A 24 -4.60 -7.66 -5.74
CA SER A 24 -4.18 -6.40 -6.36
C SER A 24 -2.91 -6.60 -7.18
N ARG A 25 -2.64 -5.67 -8.11
CA ARG A 25 -1.33 -5.58 -8.73
C ARG A 25 -0.26 -5.24 -7.68
N TRP A 26 1.00 -5.41 -8.04
CA TRP A 26 2.11 -4.97 -7.22
C TRP A 26 2.23 -3.44 -7.26
N PHE A 27 2.62 -2.87 -6.15
CA PHE A 27 2.86 -1.42 -6.01
C PHE A 27 4.28 -1.20 -5.57
N ASP A 28 5.04 -0.41 -6.34
CA ASP A 28 6.37 0.02 -5.94
C ASP A 28 6.24 1.24 -5.04
N ILE A 29 6.88 1.19 -3.88
CA ILE A 29 6.96 2.33 -2.98
C ILE A 29 8.32 2.98 -3.17
N THR A 30 8.32 4.17 -3.75
CA THR A 30 9.56 4.90 -4.06
C THR A 30 10.05 5.70 -2.87
N GLN A 31 11.36 6.03 -2.88
CA GLN A 31 11.92 6.91 -1.87
C GLN A 31 11.22 8.29 -1.87
N GLU A 32 10.82 8.78 -3.03
CA GLU A 32 10.08 10.04 -3.14
C GLU A 32 8.75 9.98 -2.39
N GLN A 33 8.02 8.89 -2.52
CA GLN A 33 6.77 8.70 -1.78
C GLN A 33 7.00 8.63 -0.28
N ILE A 34 8.05 7.95 0.15
CA ILE A 34 8.43 7.86 1.56
C ILE A 34 8.78 9.24 2.10
N ASP A 35 9.54 10.03 1.35
CA ASP A 35 9.91 11.38 1.74
C ASP A 35 8.70 12.30 1.85
N GLN A 36 7.76 12.18 0.92
CA GLN A 36 6.50 12.94 0.96
C GLN A 36 5.66 12.56 2.18
N PHE A 37 5.57 11.28 2.48
CA PHE A 37 4.85 10.82 3.67
C PHE A 37 5.50 11.30 4.95
N ALA A 38 6.83 11.27 5.03
CA ALA A 38 7.60 11.79 6.15
C ALA A 38 7.33 13.29 6.35
N ALA A 39 7.31 14.07 5.26
CA ALA A 39 7.02 15.50 5.32
C ALA A 39 5.58 15.77 5.77
N CYS A 40 4.64 14.97 5.29
CA CYS A 40 3.22 15.12 5.62
C CYS A 40 2.92 14.81 7.09
N THR A 41 3.55 13.77 7.63
CA THR A 41 3.26 13.26 8.97
C THR A 41 4.21 13.77 10.05
N GLY A 42 5.37 14.28 9.66
CA GLY A 42 6.43 14.65 10.59
C GLY A 42 7.33 13.50 11.03
N ASP A 43 7.07 12.28 10.59
CA ASP A 43 7.92 11.13 10.91
C ASP A 43 9.09 11.06 9.93
N ARG A 44 10.18 11.75 10.28
CA ARG A 44 11.38 11.86 9.45
C ARG A 44 12.55 11.03 10.01
N GLN A 45 12.26 9.90 10.65
CA GLN A 45 13.32 9.04 11.14
C GLN A 45 14.24 8.60 10.01
N TYR A 46 15.53 8.51 10.32
CA TYR A 46 16.56 8.22 9.31
C TYR A 46 16.34 6.88 8.58
N ILE A 47 15.71 5.91 9.24
CA ILE A 47 15.45 4.61 8.62
C ILE A 47 14.49 4.72 7.42
N HIS A 48 13.77 5.84 7.30
CA HIS A 48 12.88 6.10 6.18
C HIS A 48 13.48 7.11 5.19
N THR A 49 14.23 8.09 5.70
CA THR A 49 14.55 9.29 4.93
C THR A 49 16.02 9.45 4.56
N ASP A 50 16.93 8.67 5.15
CA ASP A 50 18.36 8.79 4.91
C ASP A 50 18.93 7.45 4.41
N PRO A 51 19.01 7.27 3.08
CA PRO A 51 19.50 6.02 2.51
C PRO A 51 20.92 5.64 2.95
N ASP A 52 21.80 6.62 3.08
CA ASP A 52 23.18 6.32 3.46
C ASP A 52 23.29 5.85 4.91
N ARG A 53 22.60 6.52 5.81
CA ARG A 53 22.58 6.13 7.22
C ARG A 53 21.83 4.82 7.43
N ALA A 54 20.78 4.59 6.67
CA ALA A 54 19.97 3.38 6.78
C ALA A 54 20.73 2.13 6.35
N LYS A 55 21.77 2.24 5.54
CA LYS A 55 22.64 1.12 5.15
C LYS A 55 23.32 0.47 6.35
N THR A 56 23.49 1.19 7.44
CA THR A 56 24.14 0.68 8.66
C THR A 56 23.18 -0.12 9.55
N THR A 57 21.91 -0.17 9.18
CA THR A 57 20.89 -0.92 9.91
C THR A 57 20.75 -2.34 9.38
N PRO A 58 20.10 -3.25 10.13
CA PRO A 58 19.83 -4.60 9.63
C PRO A 58 18.98 -4.64 8.35
N PHE A 59 18.31 -3.55 8.02
CA PHE A 59 17.50 -3.43 6.79
C PHE A 59 18.35 -3.20 5.54
N GLU A 60 19.62 -2.78 5.69
CA GLU A 60 20.56 -2.52 4.60
C GLU A 60 20.12 -1.40 3.65
N GLY A 61 19.19 -0.57 4.06
CA GLY A 61 18.66 0.54 3.29
C GLY A 61 17.44 1.12 3.97
N THR A 62 16.80 2.08 3.32
CA THR A 62 15.57 2.66 3.85
C THR A 62 14.40 1.70 3.74
N ILE A 63 13.44 1.85 4.65
CA ILE A 63 12.19 1.11 4.64
C ILE A 63 11.03 2.09 4.61
N ALA A 64 9.93 1.68 4.04
CA ALA A 64 8.71 2.47 4.08
C ALA A 64 8.12 2.50 5.49
N HIS A 65 7.47 3.61 5.84
CA HIS A 65 6.69 3.68 7.07
C HIS A 65 5.60 2.61 7.04
N GLY A 66 5.37 1.95 8.17
CA GLY A 66 4.28 0.99 8.27
C GLY A 66 2.93 1.62 7.93
N PHE A 67 2.70 2.85 8.38
CA PHE A 67 1.46 3.58 8.09
C PHE A 67 1.33 3.97 6.63
N LEU A 68 2.43 4.22 5.90
CA LEU A 68 2.36 4.42 4.46
C LEU A 68 1.90 3.14 3.77
N THR A 69 2.49 2.02 4.12
CA THR A 69 2.09 0.72 3.56
C THR A 69 0.62 0.43 3.85
N LEU A 70 0.18 0.70 5.06
CA LEU A 70 -1.23 0.54 5.44
C LEU A 70 -2.15 1.46 4.63
N ALA A 71 -1.72 2.70 4.42
CA ALA A 71 -2.51 3.68 3.64
C ALA A 71 -2.68 3.26 2.19
N MET A 72 -1.76 2.48 1.63
CA MET A 72 -1.87 1.97 0.26
C MET A 72 -3.02 0.99 0.07
N LEU A 73 -3.61 0.49 1.15
CA LEU A 73 -4.79 -0.38 1.06
C LEU A 73 -5.91 0.24 0.24
N SER A 74 -6.11 1.56 0.35
CA SER A 74 -7.16 2.25 -0.40
C SER A 74 -6.98 2.07 -1.90
N GLU A 75 -5.75 2.18 -2.39
CA GLU A 75 -5.45 2.00 -3.81
C GLU A 75 -5.49 0.52 -4.21
N MET A 76 -5.01 -0.36 -3.34
CA MET A 76 -5.05 -1.80 -3.57
C MET A 76 -6.48 -2.32 -3.69
N LEU A 77 -7.40 -1.80 -2.88
CA LEU A 77 -8.82 -2.17 -2.94
C LEU A 77 -9.46 -1.80 -4.27
N ALA A 78 -8.93 -0.81 -4.99
CA ALA A 78 -9.45 -0.43 -6.30
C ALA A 78 -9.26 -1.54 -7.34
N ASP A 79 -8.39 -2.50 -7.10
CA ASP A 79 -8.18 -3.66 -7.99
C ASP A 79 -9.15 -4.80 -7.70
N LEU A 80 -10.00 -4.65 -6.70
CA LEU A 80 -11.03 -5.63 -6.34
C LEU A 80 -12.40 -5.21 -6.87
N PRO A 81 -13.36 -6.16 -7.05
CA PRO A 81 -14.70 -5.80 -7.50
C PRO A 81 -15.37 -4.82 -6.50
N PRO A 82 -15.86 -3.67 -6.97
CA PRO A 82 -16.59 -2.75 -6.10
C PRO A 82 -17.99 -3.28 -5.80
N LEU A 83 -18.57 -2.83 -4.69
CA LEU A 83 -19.97 -3.10 -4.40
C LEU A 83 -20.87 -2.33 -5.38
N ALA A 84 -21.86 -3.00 -5.85
CA ALA A 84 -22.87 -2.41 -6.74
C ALA A 84 -23.80 -1.47 -5.98
#